data_4f861add7f613c1ea2fd969d493fbd86
#
_entry.id   4f861add7f613c1ea2fd969d493fbd86
#
_cell.length_a   1.000
_cell.length_b   1.000
_cell.length_c   1.000
_cell.angle_alpha   90.00
_cell.angle_beta   90.00
_cell.angle_gamma   90.00
#
_symmetry.space_group_name_H-M   'P 1'
#
loop_
_entity.id
_entity.type
_entity.pdbx_description
1 polymer ?
#
loop_
_entity_poly.entity_id
_entity_poly.type
_entity_poly.pdbx_seq_one_letter_code
_entity_poly.pdbx_strand_id
1 'polypeptide(L)'
;MKIRASFTKQFEWETLQSERLRAAILAGYSLFTFVYILCIGFIINSQNHSIDRFSLPVILLIFLFILFIYEFIANRVLNYRIKKLNKSAHPHFKYITALIEVVLISAMLYIYSIYFKNASLLTDVILISLYYLLVFLSSFYLDKFISIVTGSISAIAYTAFHILVKQHLKGSSEMEELIYNNYFIYSTGILLFLSGVAAAFMANQLKKGIMRSIELVEDENKLFNLFSRQISREVATELLSKDGQMPSELRFVSIMFIDIRNFTVYAETQEPEDIVKFQNEYFGIVTEVVHKYEGIVNQFLGDGCMITFGAPLKVDNPSANAINAALEINGIIDDKIKNGELHDFTIGIGIHCGNAVTGNIGTNVKSEYSITGGVVILAARIESENKTYGSKILVSKDALEKSSVKELNAVAMGESHLKGWSHPVELYKLV
;
A
#
# COMPACT_ATOMS: atom_id res chain seq x y z
N MET A 1 -8.18 17.09 -3.90
CA MET A 1 -8.01 17.28 -2.45
C MET A 1 -7.76 15.97 -1.68
N LYS A 2 -8.52 14.88 -1.91
CA LYS A 2 -8.32 13.56 -1.25
C LYS A 2 -6.94 12.91 -1.52
N ILE A 3 -6.41 13.01 -2.75
CA ILE A 3 -5.12 12.42 -3.15
C ILE A 3 -3.95 13.06 -2.40
N ARG A 4 -3.94 14.40 -2.28
CA ARG A 4 -2.90 15.12 -1.54
C ARG A 4 -2.89 14.80 -0.04
N ALA A 5 -4.05 14.47 0.53
CA ALA A 5 -4.18 14.03 1.92
C ALA A 5 -3.66 12.59 2.12
N SER A 6 -3.80 11.72 1.13
CA SER A 6 -3.23 10.36 1.12
C SER A 6 -1.71 10.39 1.10
N PHE A 7 -1.14 11.13 0.15
CA PHE A 7 0.32 11.33 0.04
C PHE A 7 0.95 11.86 1.35
N THR A 8 0.34 12.91 1.93
CA THR A 8 0.84 13.49 3.18
C THR A 8 0.84 12.47 4.32
N LYS A 9 -0.23 11.66 4.45
CA LYS A 9 -0.32 10.61 5.47
C LYS A 9 0.73 9.52 5.27
N GLN A 10 0.95 9.10 4.04
CA GLN A 10 1.94 8.06 3.74
C GLN A 10 3.36 8.57 4.00
N PHE A 11 3.68 9.81 3.63
CA PHE A 11 4.97 10.42 3.93
C PHE A 11 5.19 10.59 5.45
N GLU A 12 4.17 11.01 6.21
CA GLU A 12 4.23 11.06 7.67
C GLU A 12 4.49 9.68 8.28
N TRP A 13 3.85 8.66 7.77
CA TRP A 13 4.06 7.27 8.21
C TRP A 13 5.50 6.80 7.97
N GLU A 14 6.05 7.02 6.77
CA GLU A 14 7.44 6.69 6.44
C GLU A 14 8.43 7.46 7.32
N THR A 15 8.16 8.73 7.60
CA THR A 15 8.98 9.53 8.51
C THR A 15 9.00 8.94 9.92
N LEU A 16 7.84 8.54 10.46
CA LEU A 16 7.76 7.91 11.78
C LEU A 16 8.47 6.54 11.82
N GLN A 17 8.42 5.76 10.75
CA GLN A 17 9.16 4.50 10.63
C GLN A 17 10.68 4.75 10.64
N SER A 18 11.14 5.75 9.91
CA SER A 18 12.55 6.16 9.88
C SER A 18 13.05 6.61 11.26
N GLU A 19 12.27 7.42 11.98
CA GLU A 19 12.57 7.84 13.37
C GLU A 19 12.60 6.64 14.34
N ARG A 20 11.67 5.71 14.20
CA ARG A 20 11.63 4.49 14.99
C ARG A 20 12.87 3.61 14.74
N LEU A 21 13.29 3.46 13.47
CA LEU A 21 14.49 2.72 13.12
C LEU A 21 15.73 3.36 13.75
N ARG A 22 15.84 4.69 13.73
CA ARG A 22 16.89 5.45 14.38
C ARG A 22 16.98 5.13 15.88
N ALA A 23 15.86 5.24 16.59
CA ALA A 23 15.79 4.94 18.03
C ALA A 23 16.14 3.47 18.33
N ALA A 24 15.74 2.54 17.47
CA ALA A 24 16.10 1.12 17.61
C ALA A 24 17.60 0.88 17.43
N ILE A 25 18.25 1.55 16.48
CA ILE A 25 19.69 1.45 16.24
C ILE A 25 20.46 2.01 17.44
N LEU A 26 20.09 3.17 17.96
CA LEU A 26 20.71 3.77 19.15
C LEU A 26 20.54 2.91 20.41
N ALA A 27 19.35 2.37 20.62
CA ALA A 27 19.10 1.44 21.72
C ALA A 27 19.95 0.16 21.59
N GLY A 28 20.03 -0.41 20.39
CA GLY A 28 20.86 -1.58 20.10
C GLY A 28 22.34 -1.31 20.34
N TYR A 29 22.84 -0.15 19.86
CA TYR A 29 24.23 0.23 20.05
C TYR A 29 24.56 0.46 21.52
N SER A 30 23.72 1.15 22.27
CA SER A 30 23.95 1.41 23.71
C SER A 30 23.92 0.11 24.52
N LEU A 31 23.03 -0.81 24.21
CA LEU A 31 22.97 -2.13 24.85
C LEU A 31 24.20 -2.97 24.50
N PHE A 32 24.60 -3.00 23.23
CA PHE A 32 25.80 -3.73 22.80
C PHE A 32 27.06 -3.21 23.49
N THR A 33 27.24 -1.88 23.51
CA THR A 33 28.38 -1.25 24.18
C THR A 33 28.36 -1.51 25.69
N PHE A 34 27.19 -1.47 26.32
CA PHE A 34 27.00 -1.84 27.73
C PHE A 34 27.45 -3.24 28.00
N VAL A 35 27.01 -4.25 27.25
CA VAL A 35 27.39 -5.65 27.41
C VAL A 35 28.88 -5.84 27.13
N TYR A 36 29.43 -5.19 26.10
CA TYR A 36 30.84 -5.24 25.75
C TYR A 36 31.74 -4.76 26.90
N ILE A 37 31.41 -3.61 27.50
CA ILE A 37 32.17 -3.06 28.64
C ILE A 37 32.05 -3.97 29.89
N LEU A 38 30.86 -4.53 30.13
CA LEU A 38 30.70 -5.52 31.23
C LEU A 38 31.58 -6.74 31.01
N CYS A 39 31.63 -7.30 29.81
CA CYS A 39 32.47 -8.48 29.53
C CYS A 39 33.95 -8.16 29.67
N ILE A 40 34.41 -7.02 29.15
CA ILE A 40 35.82 -6.60 29.32
C ILE A 40 36.13 -6.36 30.77
N GLY A 41 35.26 -5.67 31.53
CA GLY A 41 35.44 -5.45 32.97
C GLY A 41 35.55 -6.76 33.75
N PHE A 42 34.77 -7.77 33.43
CA PHE A 42 34.84 -9.10 34.01
C PHE A 42 36.16 -9.80 33.69
N ILE A 43 36.66 -9.76 32.45
CA ILE A 43 37.93 -10.36 32.03
C ILE A 43 39.11 -9.72 32.76
N ILE A 44 39.16 -8.38 32.84
CA ILE A 44 40.22 -7.63 33.49
C ILE A 44 40.24 -7.94 34.99
N ASN A 45 39.07 -8.01 35.63
CA ASN A 45 38.96 -8.34 37.06
C ASN A 45 39.40 -9.77 37.37
N SER A 46 39.19 -10.72 36.47
CA SER A 46 39.64 -12.10 36.63
C SER A 46 41.15 -12.26 36.60
N GLN A 47 41.85 -11.30 35.97
CA GLN A 47 43.33 -11.34 35.82
C GLN A 47 44.09 -10.53 36.86
N ASN A 48 43.46 -9.55 37.56
CA ASN A 48 44.13 -8.65 38.50
C ASN A 48 43.32 -8.50 39.80
N HIS A 49 43.92 -8.94 40.95
CA HIS A 49 43.32 -8.87 42.27
C HIS A 49 43.27 -7.47 42.94
N SER A 50 43.39 -6.35 42.22
CA SER A 50 43.37 -5.00 42.81
C SER A 50 42.00 -4.33 42.61
N ILE A 51 41.30 -4.07 43.70
CA ILE A 51 39.91 -3.58 43.79
C ILE A 51 39.73 -2.14 43.30
N ASP A 52 40.78 -1.33 43.29
CA ASP A 52 40.67 0.13 43.00
C ASP A 52 40.42 0.51 41.53
N ARG A 53 40.51 -0.41 40.57
CA ARG A 53 40.25 -0.17 39.13
C ARG A 53 38.81 -0.48 38.69
N PHE A 54 37.98 -0.98 39.59
CA PHE A 54 36.60 -1.39 39.25
C PHE A 54 35.58 -0.21 39.11
N SER A 55 35.92 0.97 39.62
CA SER A 55 35.03 2.14 39.57
C SER A 55 34.90 2.75 38.20
N LEU A 56 35.85 2.47 37.29
CA LEU A 56 35.90 3.06 35.96
C LEU A 56 34.69 2.72 35.07
N PRO A 57 34.24 1.49 34.91
CA PRO A 57 33.15 1.14 34.00
C PRO A 57 31.77 1.44 34.57
N VAL A 58 31.59 1.59 35.88
CA VAL A 58 30.26 1.68 36.51
C VAL A 58 29.51 2.96 36.07
N ILE A 59 30.16 4.10 36.05
CA ILE A 59 29.53 5.36 35.65
C ILE A 59 29.15 5.30 34.18
N LEU A 60 30.03 4.78 33.32
CA LEU A 60 29.76 4.60 31.88
C LEU A 60 28.62 3.60 31.67
N LEU A 61 28.58 2.51 32.41
CA LEU A 61 27.51 1.51 32.36
C LEU A 61 26.16 2.13 32.75
N ILE A 62 26.13 2.91 33.84
CA ILE A 62 24.88 3.61 34.23
C ILE A 62 24.39 4.51 33.12
N PHE A 63 25.27 5.27 32.48
CA PHE A 63 24.90 6.18 31.39
C PHE A 63 24.40 5.46 30.14
N LEU A 64 25.09 4.40 29.72
CA LEU A 64 24.66 3.57 28.58
C LEU A 64 23.30 2.92 28.85
N PHE A 65 23.06 2.51 30.10
CA PHE A 65 21.76 1.98 30.50
C PHE A 65 20.65 3.04 30.48
N ILE A 66 20.93 4.26 30.94
CA ILE A 66 20.00 5.40 30.86
C ILE A 66 19.68 5.72 29.38
N LEU A 67 20.70 5.78 28.53
CA LEU A 67 20.52 6.02 27.11
C LEU A 67 19.70 4.91 26.44
N PHE A 68 19.99 3.65 26.80
CA PHE A 68 19.21 2.52 26.33
C PHE A 68 17.73 2.64 26.73
N ILE A 69 17.44 2.94 28.00
CA ILE A 69 16.06 3.09 28.48
C ILE A 69 15.36 4.24 27.73
N TYR A 70 16.04 5.39 27.57
CA TYR A 70 15.50 6.53 26.86
C TYR A 70 15.09 6.17 25.41
N GLU A 71 16.00 5.55 24.66
CA GLU A 71 15.75 5.15 23.27
C GLU A 71 14.72 4.03 23.15
N PHE A 72 14.70 3.10 24.12
CA PHE A 72 13.68 2.06 24.18
C PHE A 72 12.28 2.63 24.40
N ILE A 73 12.14 3.62 25.29
CA ILE A 73 10.88 4.34 25.52
C ILE A 73 10.50 5.12 24.28
N ALA A 74 11.43 5.85 23.65
CA ALA A 74 11.20 6.59 22.41
C ALA A 74 10.69 5.67 21.29
N ASN A 75 11.32 4.51 21.12
CA ASN A 75 10.88 3.50 20.14
C ASN A 75 9.45 3.00 20.44
N ARG A 76 9.12 2.76 21.71
CA ARG A 76 7.76 2.33 22.12
C ARG A 76 6.71 3.40 21.84
N VAL A 77 7.03 4.65 22.15
CA VAL A 77 6.14 5.81 21.88
C VAL A 77 5.92 5.97 20.38
N LEU A 78 6.97 5.89 19.57
CA LEU A 78 6.87 5.96 18.12
C LEU A 78 6.03 4.81 17.54
N ASN A 79 6.24 3.59 18.03
CA ASN A 79 5.44 2.42 17.63
C ASN A 79 3.95 2.59 17.97
N TYR A 80 3.65 3.14 19.13
CA TYR A 80 2.26 3.46 19.51
C TYR A 80 1.64 4.51 18.58
N ARG A 81 2.39 5.56 18.22
CA ARG A 81 1.94 6.60 17.28
C ARG A 81 1.70 6.03 15.88
N ILE A 82 2.60 5.19 15.36
CA ILE A 82 2.45 4.50 14.08
C ILE A 82 1.16 3.68 14.04
N LYS A 83 0.86 2.93 15.12
CA LYS A 83 -0.38 2.12 15.20
C LYS A 83 -1.66 2.96 15.30
N LYS A 84 -1.61 4.11 15.94
CA LYS A 84 -2.79 4.97 16.15
C LYS A 84 -3.05 5.98 15.03
N LEU A 85 -2.10 6.24 14.12
CA LEU A 85 -2.16 7.09 12.90
C LEU A 85 -3.00 8.40 12.96
N ASN A 86 -3.24 8.93 14.15
CA ASN A 86 -4.21 10.00 14.35
C ASN A 86 -3.65 11.33 14.86
N LYS A 87 -2.33 11.48 15.06
CA LYS A 87 -1.75 12.80 15.39
C LYS A 87 -0.34 12.88 14.82
N SER A 88 -0.14 13.81 13.88
CA SER A 88 1.19 14.30 13.48
C SER A 88 2.02 14.64 14.72
N ALA A 89 3.24 14.18 14.77
CA ALA A 89 4.17 14.63 15.81
C ALA A 89 4.33 16.16 15.67
N HIS A 90 4.25 16.89 16.78
CA HIS A 90 4.61 18.31 16.76
C HIS A 90 5.99 18.44 16.13
N PRO A 91 6.18 19.28 15.11
CA PRO A 91 7.46 19.40 14.39
C PRO A 91 8.64 19.69 15.32
N HIS A 92 8.40 20.35 16.45
CA HIS A 92 9.40 20.67 17.46
C HIS A 92 9.91 19.47 18.25
N PHE A 93 9.16 18.36 18.30
CA PHE A 93 9.55 17.19 19.09
C PHE A 93 10.88 16.57 18.62
N LYS A 94 11.12 16.56 17.31
CA LYS A 94 12.36 16.05 16.70
C LYS A 94 13.61 16.85 17.14
N TYR A 95 13.49 18.17 17.24
CA TYR A 95 14.59 19.04 17.70
C TYR A 95 14.88 18.83 19.17
N ILE A 96 13.82 18.65 19.98
CA ILE A 96 13.96 18.40 21.43
C ILE A 96 14.65 17.06 21.68
N THR A 97 14.26 15.99 20.98
CA THR A 97 14.92 14.68 21.12
C THR A 97 16.38 14.71 20.71
N ALA A 98 16.71 15.31 19.57
CA ALA A 98 18.09 15.47 19.11
C ALA A 98 18.94 16.28 20.11
N LEU A 99 18.39 17.36 20.70
CA LEU A 99 19.08 18.17 21.72
C LEU A 99 19.32 17.35 23.00
N ILE A 100 18.32 16.62 23.48
CA ILE A 100 18.44 15.78 24.69
C ILE A 100 19.55 14.75 24.52
N GLU A 101 19.64 14.09 23.39
CA GLU A 101 20.65 13.07 23.10
C GLU A 101 22.08 13.65 23.14
N VAL A 102 22.29 14.79 22.49
CA VAL A 102 23.60 15.48 22.52
C VAL A 102 23.96 15.92 23.95
N VAL A 103 23.00 16.47 24.71
CA VAL A 103 23.20 16.90 26.09
C VAL A 103 23.52 15.70 26.99
N LEU A 104 22.82 14.56 26.84
CA LEU A 104 23.08 13.34 27.59
C LEU A 104 24.52 12.84 27.37
N ILE A 105 24.97 12.74 26.12
CA ILE A 105 26.34 12.31 25.82
C ILE A 105 27.37 13.31 26.37
N SER A 106 27.12 14.60 26.20
CA SER A 106 28.03 15.63 26.70
C SER A 106 28.14 15.62 28.25
N ALA A 107 27.02 15.44 28.94
CA ALA A 107 26.97 15.34 30.40
C ALA A 107 27.71 14.06 30.89
N MET A 108 27.52 12.95 30.18
CA MET A 108 28.23 11.70 30.45
C MET A 108 29.76 11.90 30.39
N LEU A 109 30.24 12.50 29.29
CA LEU A 109 31.67 12.76 29.10
C LEU A 109 32.24 13.71 30.17
N TYR A 110 31.47 14.73 30.54
CA TYR A 110 31.86 15.71 31.58
C TYR A 110 31.99 15.02 32.94
N ILE A 111 30.99 14.28 33.38
CA ILE A 111 31.02 13.56 34.68
C ILE A 111 32.16 12.56 34.72
N TYR A 112 32.35 11.82 33.62
CA TYR A 112 33.37 10.80 33.49
C TYR A 112 34.77 11.39 33.60
N SER A 113 35.08 12.52 32.93
CA SER A 113 36.40 13.16 32.94
C SER A 113 36.72 13.79 34.28
N ILE A 114 35.76 14.39 34.99
CA ILE A 114 35.97 14.99 36.32
C ILE A 114 36.23 13.90 37.35
N TYR A 115 35.46 12.82 37.30
CA TYR A 115 35.61 11.73 38.28
C TYR A 115 36.96 11.04 38.19
N PHE A 116 37.48 10.80 36.99
CA PHE A 116 38.73 10.05 36.81
C PHE A 116 39.99 10.96 36.79
N LYS A 117 39.82 12.26 36.75
CA LYS A 117 40.95 13.23 36.64
C LYS A 117 41.97 12.85 35.56
N ASN A 118 41.48 12.15 34.50
CA ASN A 118 42.34 11.68 33.41
C ASN A 118 41.94 12.29 32.07
N ALA A 119 42.82 13.10 31.54
CA ALA A 119 42.58 13.81 30.30
C ALA A 119 42.63 12.92 29.03
N SER A 120 43.30 11.78 29.08
CA SER A 120 43.40 10.88 27.94
C SER A 120 42.05 10.33 27.50
N LEU A 121 41.05 10.33 28.38
CA LEU A 121 39.69 9.88 28.09
C LEU A 121 38.97 10.85 27.12
N LEU A 122 39.42 12.08 26.97
CA LEU A 122 38.85 13.07 26.04
C LEU A 122 39.16 12.77 24.59
N THR A 123 40.24 12.05 24.36
CA THR A 123 40.67 11.60 23.03
C THR A 123 40.27 10.17 22.74
N ASP A 124 39.49 9.56 23.63
CA ASP A 124 39.01 8.19 23.42
C ASP A 124 38.10 8.16 22.19
N VAL A 125 38.55 7.41 21.18
CA VAL A 125 37.87 7.25 19.89
C VAL A 125 36.47 6.68 20.07
N ILE A 126 36.26 5.83 21.08
CA ILE A 126 34.94 5.23 21.35
C ILE A 126 33.94 6.30 21.77
N LEU A 127 34.35 7.23 22.63
CA LEU A 127 33.48 8.28 23.13
C LEU A 127 33.18 9.34 22.06
N ILE A 128 34.17 9.68 21.24
CA ILE A 128 33.97 10.61 20.09
C ILE A 128 33.06 9.97 19.05
N SER A 129 33.16 8.67 18.84
CA SER A 129 32.31 7.95 17.88
C SER A 129 30.82 8.02 18.18
N LEU A 130 30.44 8.21 19.46
CA LEU A 130 29.03 8.42 19.84
C LEU A 130 28.47 9.73 19.25
N TYR A 131 29.23 10.81 19.23
CA TYR A 131 28.79 12.05 18.58
C TYR A 131 28.61 11.86 17.07
N TYR A 132 29.58 11.19 16.41
CA TYR A 132 29.46 10.92 14.97
C TYR A 132 28.27 10.01 14.67
N LEU A 133 28.00 9.02 15.51
CA LEU A 133 26.83 8.16 15.37
C LEU A 133 25.53 8.95 15.49
N LEU A 134 25.41 9.84 16.49
CA LEU A 134 24.23 10.71 16.63
C LEU A 134 24.01 11.60 15.41
N VAL A 135 25.09 12.23 14.96
CA VAL A 135 25.04 13.12 13.78
C VAL A 135 24.65 12.33 12.54
N PHE A 136 25.22 11.14 12.32
CA PHE A 136 24.85 10.26 11.21
C PHE A 136 23.38 9.85 11.29
N LEU A 137 22.93 9.38 12.45
CA LEU A 137 21.56 8.93 12.67
C LEU A 137 20.54 10.06 12.62
N SER A 138 20.96 11.32 12.76
CA SER A 138 20.07 12.48 12.57
C SER A 138 19.51 12.56 11.14
N SER A 139 20.17 11.94 10.14
CA SER A 139 19.67 11.88 8.77
C SER A 139 18.34 11.12 8.65
N PHE A 140 18.04 10.21 9.58
CA PHE A 140 16.78 9.46 9.64
C PHE A 140 15.57 10.28 10.08
N TYR A 141 15.77 11.51 10.55
CA TYR A 141 14.65 12.46 10.72
C TYR A 141 14.09 12.96 9.40
N LEU A 142 14.76 12.68 8.27
CA LEU A 142 14.41 13.15 6.92
C LEU A 142 14.29 14.69 6.84
N ASP A 143 14.99 15.37 7.70
CA ASP A 143 15.02 16.83 7.80
C ASP A 143 16.47 17.34 7.85
N LYS A 144 16.86 18.03 6.77
CA LYS A 144 18.23 18.56 6.62
C LYS A 144 18.62 19.56 7.73
N PHE A 145 17.65 20.33 8.24
CA PHE A 145 17.93 21.32 9.29
C PHE A 145 18.25 20.64 10.62
N ILE A 146 17.58 19.56 10.97
CA ILE A 146 17.87 18.78 12.18
C ILE A 146 19.30 18.26 12.15
N SER A 147 19.74 17.70 11.01
CA SER A 147 21.10 17.16 10.89
C SER A 147 22.18 18.25 11.03
N ILE A 148 21.98 19.42 10.42
CA ILE A 148 22.90 20.57 10.59
C ILE A 148 22.91 21.02 12.05
N VAL A 149 21.74 21.16 12.67
CA VAL A 149 21.62 21.60 14.07
C VAL A 149 22.29 20.57 15.01
N THR A 150 22.05 19.28 14.81
CA THR A 150 22.68 18.22 15.61
C THR A 150 24.21 18.25 15.49
N GLY A 151 24.74 18.37 14.26
CA GLY A 151 26.18 18.50 14.02
C GLY A 151 26.78 19.76 14.65
N SER A 152 26.09 20.90 14.55
CA SER A 152 26.53 22.17 15.14
C SER A 152 26.53 22.11 16.67
N ILE A 153 25.48 21.61 17.29
CA ILE A 153 25.37 21.45 18.75
C ILE A 153 26.42 20.47 19.24
N SER A 154 26.63 19.33 18.54
CA SER A 154 27.67 18.36 18.89
C SER A 154 29.07 18.99 18.82
N ALA A 155 29.38 19.77 17.80
CA ALA A 155 30.65 20.48 17.68
C ALA A 155 30.87 21.50 18.82
N ILE A 156 29.85 22.30 19.14
CA ILE A 156 29.89 23.27 20.23
C ILE A 156 30.01 22.55 21.57
N ALA A 157 29.21 21.53 21.83
CA ALA A 157 29.23 20.80 23.09
C ALA A 157 30.57 20.10 23.32
N TYR A 158 31.13 19.45 22.30
CA TYR A 158 32.43 18.81 22.35
C TYR A 158 33.54 19.84 22.64
N THR A 159 33.58 20.97 21.93
CA THR A 159 34.59 22.01 22.09
C THR A 159 34.48 22.67 23.48
N ALA A 160 33.28 23.04 23.91
CA ALA A 160 33.02 23.63 25.23
C ALA A 160 33.43 22.68 26.36
N PHE A 161 33.08 21.43 26.23
CA PHE A 161 33.43 20.37 27.16
C PHE A 161 34.95 20.27 27.33
N HIS A 162 35.73 20.22 26.27
CA HIS A 162 37.19 20.19 26.32
C HIS A 162 37.77 21.41 27.01
N ILE A 163 37.25 22.61 26.75
CA ILE A 163 37.71 23.86 27.40
C ILE A 163 37.46 23.78 28.90
N LEU A 164 36.30 23.33 29.34
CA LEU A 164 35.94 23.19 30.76
C LEU A 164 36.82 22.18 31.47
N VAL A 165 37.05 21.01 30.87
CA VAL A 165 37.93 20.00 31.48
C VAL A 165 39.38 20.44 31.56
N LYS A 166 39.89 21.16 30.54
CA LYS A 166 41.23 21.75 30.57
C LYS A 166 41.42 22.73 31.74
N GLN A 167 40.40 23.48 32.10
CA GLN A 167 40.46 24.42 33.25
C GLN A 167 40.55 23.68 34.60
N HIS A 168 39.91 22.48 34.72
CA HIS A 168 39.88 21.73 35.98
C HIS A 168 41.12 20.83 36.21
N LEU A 169 41.81 20.43 35.13
CA LEU A 169 42.92 19.47 35.19
C LEU A 169 44.31 20.11 35.03
N LYS A 170 44.49 21.39 35.31
CA LYS A 170 45.80 22.06 35.25
C LYS A 170 46.79 21.44 36.22
N GLY A 171 47.78 20.68 35.70
CA GLY A 171 48.93 20.34 36.52
C GLY A 171 49.60 18.98 36.36
N SER A 172 49.72 18.37 35.19
CA SER A 172 50.49 17.14 35.06
C SER A 172 51.13 16.95 33.65
N SER A 173 52.35 16.49 33.65
CA SER A 173 53.28 15.93 32.66
C SER A 173 53.16 16.26 31.14
N GLU A 174 54.32 16.27 30.43
CA GLU A 174 54.51 16.53 28.98
C GLU A 174 53.62 15.70 28.04
N MET A 175 53.21 14.51 28.43
CA MET A 175 52.31 13.67 27.61
C MET A 175 50.86 14.19 27.60
N GLU A 176 50.46 14.90 28.66
CA GLU A 176 49.15 15.58 28.72
C GLU A 176 49.12 16.83 27.86
N GLU A 177 50.26 17.53 27.65
CA GLU A 177 50.34 18.69 26.79
C GLU A 177 50.10 18.37 25.32
N LEU A 178 50.48 17.20 24.84
CA LEU A 178 50.19 16.71 23.48
C LEU A 178 48.71 16.39 23.30
N ILE A 179 48.06 15.81 24.30
CA ILE A 179 46.60 15.49 24.30
C ILE A 179 45.77 16.77 24.39
N TYR A 180 46.28 17.81 25.06
CA TYR A 180 45.69 19.16 25.14
C TYR A 180 45.96 20.04 23.92
N ASN A 181 46.47 19.51 22.84
CA ASN A 181 46.71 20.30 21.64
C ASN A 181 45.38 20.89 21.11
N ASN A 182 45.26 22.23 21.20
CA ASN A 182 44.10 22.96 20.72
C ASN A 182 43.72 22.59 19.28
N TYR A 183 44.69 22.16 18.47
CA TYR A 183 44.49 21.71 17.10
C TYR A 183 43.57 20.50 17.03
N PHE A 184 43.76 19.48 17.88
CA PHE A 184 42.93 18.25 17.90
C PHE A 184 41.48 18.59 18.26
N ILE A 185 41.30 19.47 19.27
CA ILE A 185 39.97 19.89 19.75
C ILE A 185 39.20 20.60 18.64
N TYR A 186 39.83 21.63 18.03
CA TYR A 186 39.19 22.40 16.98
C TYR A 186 38.96 21.60 15.70
N SER A 187 39.92 20.73 15.31
CA SER A 187 39.75 19.87 14.14
C SER A 187 38.59 18.90 14.30
N THR A 188 38.44 18.28 15.48
CA THR A 188 37.31 17.38 15.79
C THR A 188 35.98 18.14 15.78
N GLY A 189 35.92 19.34 16.35
CA GLY A 189 34.76 20.20 16.30
C GLY A 189 34.34 20.55 14.85
N ILE A 190 35.32 20.94 14.03
CA ILE A 190 35.08 21.19 12.59
C ILE A 190 34.58 19.95 11.87
N LEU A 191 35.17 18.79 12.13
CA LEU A 191 34.75 17.50 11.53
C LEU A 191 33.34 17.10 11.96
N LEU A 192 32.94 17.34 13.20
CA LEU A 192 31.56 17.12 13.68
C LEU A 192 30.57 18.05 12.97
N PHE A 193 30.91 19.31 12.77
CA PHE A 193 30.07 20.22 11.98
C PHE A 193 29.94 19.74 10.53
N LEU A 194 31.05 19.41 9.88
CA LEU A 194 31.06 18.90 8.49
C LEU A 194 30.28 17.59 8.35
N SER A 195 30.37 16.70 9.35
CA SER A 195 29.55 15.49 9.39
C SER A 195 28.05 15.79 9.47
N GLY A 196 27.67 16.87 10.18
CA GLY A 196 26.29 17.39 10.21
C GLY A 196 25.80 17.85 8.85
N VAL A 197 26.65 18.53 8.08
CA VAL A 197 26.36 18.96 6.70
C VAL A 197 26.22 17.73 5.79
N ALA A 198 27.12 16.75 5.91
CA ALA A 198 27.02 15.50 5.16
C ALA A 198 25.75 14.70 5.49
N ALA A 199 25.40 14.61 6.79
CA ALA A 199 24.15 13.98 7.23
C ALA A 199 22.91 14.72 6.70
N ALA A 200 22.94 16.05 6.61
CA ALA A 200 21.87 16.86 6.02
C ALA A 200 21.69 16.58 4.52
N PHE A 201 22.78 16.41 3.79
CA PHE A 201 22.72 15.99 2.39
C PHE A 201 22.08 14.59 2.27
N MET A 202 22.51 13.65 3.09
CA MET A 202 21.94 12.29 3.14
C MET A 202 20.45 12.33 3.50
N ALA A 203 20.05 13.09 4.52
CA ALA A 203 18.65 13.26 4.91
C ALA A 203 17.77 13.77 3.74
N ASN A 204 18.31 14.73 2.97
CA ASN A 204 17.61 15.27 1.80
C ASN A 204 17.50 14.25 0.66
N GLN A 205 18.52 13.43 0.42
CA GLN A 205 18.47 12.37 -0.59
C GLN A 205 17.51 11.24 -0.19
N LEU A 206 17.55 10.81 1.07
CA LEU A 206 16.59 9.83 1.60
C LEU A 206 15.16 10.33 1.48
N LYS A 207 14.90 11.58 1.88
CA LYS A 207 13.59 12.21 1.73
C LYS A 207 13.11 12.21 0.28
N LYS A 208 13.95 12.65 -0.65
CA LYS A 208 13.61 12.66 -2.09
C LYS A 208 13.33 11.25 -2.62
N GLY A 209 14.13 10.26 -2.22
CA GLY A 209 13.93 8.87 -2.59
C GLY A 209 12.57 8.33 -2.16
N ILE A 210 12.21 8.55 -0.88
CA ILE A 210 10.92 8.13 -0.33
C ILE A 210 9.77 8.85 -1.05
N MET A 211 9.85 10.16 -1.25
CA MET A 211 8.81 10.93 -1.95
C MET A 211 8.60 10.42 -3.38
N ARG A 212 9.68 10.15 -4.10
CA ARG A 212 9.60 9.60 -5.46
C ARG A 212 9.00 8.20 -5.50
N SER A 213 9.33 7.35 -4.53
CA SER A 213 8.75 6.01 -4.42
C SER A 213 7.23 6.08 -4.19
N ILE A 214 6.76 6.97 -3.30
CA ILE A 214 5.33 7.17 -3.03
C ILE A 214 4.61 7.67 -4.29
N GLU A 215 5.20 8.64 -5.00
CA GLU A 215 4.64 9.22 -6.24
C GLU A 215 4.48 8.15 -7.33
N LEU A 216 5.49 7.29 -7.53
CA LEU A 216 5.43 6.20 -8.49
C LEU A 216 4.29 5.22 -8.17
N VAL A 217 4.14 4.83 -6.90
CA VAL A 217 3.05 3.93 -6.47
C VAL A 217 1.67 4.59 -6.66
N GLU A 218 1.55 5.91 -6.40
CA GLU A 218 0.29 6.62 -6.66
C GLU A 218 -0.04 6.69 -8.17
N ASP A 219 0.95 6.91 -9.01
CA ASP A 219 0.73 6.99 -10.46
C ASP A 219 0.40 5.60 -11.04
N GLU A 220 1.04 4.55 -10.57
CA GLU A 220 0.70 3.16 -10.89
C GLU A 220 -0.76 2.84 -10.51
N ASN A 221 -1.17 3.20 -9.30
CA ASN A 221 -2.55 3.04 -8.84
C ASN A 221 -3.55 3.86 -9.67
N LYS A 222 -3.20 5.08 -10.09
CA LYS A 222 -4.06 5.88 -10.98
C LYS A 222 -4.21 5.22 -12.34
N LEU A 223 -3.11 4.78 -12.95
CA LEU A 223 -3.15 4.06 -14.22
C LEU A 223 -4.00 2.80 -14.11
N PHE A 224 -3.79 1.98 -13.07
CA PHE A 224 -4.60 0.80 -12.81
C PHE A 224 -6.09 1.11 -12.68
N ASN A 225 -6.45 2.15 -11.92
CA ASN A 225 -7.85 2.56 -11.77
C ASN A 225 -8.47 3.10 -13.06
N LEU A 226 -7.70 3.74 -13.94
CA LEU A 226 -8.17 4.16 -15.25
C LEU A 226 -8.41 2.96 -16.17
N PHE A 227 -7.48 2.00 -16.19
CA PHE A 227 -7.63 0.74 -16.92
C PHE A 227 -8.82 -0.07 -16.43
N SER A 228 -8.99 -0.20 -15.11
CA SER A 228 -10.09 -0.96 -14.49
C SER A 228 -11.48 -0.34 -14.71
N ARG A 229 -11.57 0.87 -15.25
CA ARG A 229 -12.84 1.47 -15.71
C ARG A 229 -13.15 1.15 -17.16
N GLN A 230 -12.13 0.81 -17.96
CA GLN A 230 -12.28 0.47 -19.38
C GLN A 230 -12.45 -1.05 -19.59
N ILE A 231 -11.84 -1.84 -18.72
CA ILE A 231 -11.96 -3.30 -18.66
C ILE A 231 -12.32 -3.67 -17.22
N SER A 232 -13.05 -4.74 -17.01
CA SER A 232 -13.38 -5.14 -15.63
C SER A 232 -12.11 -5.29 -14.77
N ARG A 233 -12.25 -5.04 -13.47
CA ARG A 233 -11.12 -5.10 -12.53
C ARG A 233 -10.48 -6.50 -12.48
N GLU A 234 -11.31 -7.53 -12.67
CA GLU A 234 -10.91 -8.94 -12.69
C GLU A 234 -10.02 -9.23 -13.91
N VAL A 235 -10.41 -8.74 -15.09
CA VAL A 235 -9.62 -8.84 -16.33
C VAL A 235 -8.31 -8.07 -16.18
N ALA A 236 -8.34 -6.85 -15.62
CA ALA A 236 -7.14 -6.04 -15.39
C ALA A 236 -6.15 -6.75 -14.45
N THR A 237 -6.65 -7.35 -13.36
CA THR A 237 -5.82 -8.08 -12.39
C THR A 237 -5.19 -9.32 -13.02
N GLU A 238 -5.97 -10.08 -13.79
CA GLU A 238 -5.47 -11.27 -14.46
C GLU A 238 -4.43 -10.93 -15.54
N LEU A 239 -4.65 -9.86 -16.31
CA LEU A 239 -3.68 -9.35 -17.29
C LEU A 239 -2.35 -8.97 -16.62
N LEU A 240 -2.40 -8.25 -15.49
CA LEU A 240 -1.18 -7.88 -14.76
C LEU A 240 -0.45 -9.10 -14.19
N SER A 241 -1.18 -10.11 -13.70
CA SER A 241 -0.58 -11.34 -13.18
C SER A 241 0.15 -12.17 -14.24
N LYS A 242 -0.19 -11.98 -15.52
CA LYS A 242 0.32 -12.73 -16.67
C LYS A 242 1.13 -11.85 -17.65
N ASP A 243 1.77 -10.79 -17.16
CA ASP A 243 2.60 -9.88 -17.96
C ASP A 243 1.89 -9.33 -19.22
N GLY A 244 0.59 -9.04 -19.09
CA GLY A 244 -0.22 -8.52 -20.19
C GLY A 244 -0.65 -9.55 -21.25
N GLN A 245 -0.36 -10.82 -21.04
CA GLN A 245 -0.70 -11.89 -21.99
C GLN A 245 -1.73 -12.85 -21.39
N MET A 246 -2.91 -12.92 -22.00
CA MET A 246 -3.88 -14.00 -21.74
C MET A 246 -3.90 -14.93 -22.94
N PRO A 247 -3.25 -16.10 -22.84
CA PRO A 247 -3.27 -17.09 -23.91
C PRO A 247 -4.72 -17.53 -24.16
N SER A 248 -5.03 -17.82 -25.43
CA SER A 248 -6.34 -18.33 -25.79
C SER A 248 -6.55 -19.73 -25.18
N GLU A 249 -7.63 -19.90 -24.45
CA GLU A 249 -7.99 -21.17 -23.81
C GLU A 249 -9.47 -21.51 -24.03
N LEU A 250 -9.76 -22.82 -24.09
CA LEU A 250 -11.14 -23.30 -24.16
C LEU A 250 -11.71 -23.39 -22.74
N ARG A 251 -12.78 -22.64 -22.48
CA ARG A 251 -13.47 -22.65 -21.18
C ARG A 251 -14.94 -22.90 -21.32
N PHE A 252 -15.50 -23.59 -20.34
CA PHE A 252 -16.95 -23.69 -20.20
C PHE A 252 -17.45 -22.42 -19.53
N VAL A 253 -18.37 -21.73 -20.19
CA VAL A 253 -18.91 -20.42 -19.76
C VAL A 253 -20.42 -20.41 -19.91
N SER A 254 -21.08 -19.54 -19.14
CA SER A 254 -22.44 -19.11 -19.42
C SER A 254 -22.42 -17.67 -19.89
N ILE A 255 -23.07 -17.42 -21.00
CA ILE A 255 -23.18 -16.10 -21.62
C ILE A 255 -24.61 -15.61 -21.41
N MET A 256 -24.73 -14.37 -20.95
CA MET A 256 -26.00 -13.65 -20.82
C MET A 256 -25.94 -12.41 -21.68
N PHE A 257 -26.94 -12.21 -22.52
CA PHE A 257 -27.24 -10.93 -23.14
C PHE A 257 -28.46 -10.32 -22.46
N ILE A 258 -28.41 -9.04 -22.24
CA ILE A 258 -29.51 -8.26 -21.69
C ILE A 258 -29.67 -6.99 -22.52
N ASP A 259 -30.92 -6.61 -22.82
CA ASP A 259 -31.26 -5.48 -23.66
C ASP A 259 -32.56 -4.80 -23.21
N ILE A 260 -32.71 -3.49 -23.43
CA ILE A 260 -33.91 -2.74 -23.07
C ILE A 260 -34.89 -2.77 -24.26
N ARG A 261 -36.12 -3.15 -24.01
CA ARG A 261 -37.15 -3.17 -25.07
C ARG A 261 -37.58 -1.78 -25.45
N ASN A 262 -37.65 -1.55 -26.79
CA ASN A 262 -38.08 -0.30 -27.39
C ASN A 262 -37.25 0.92 -26.97
N PHE A 263 -35.98 0.73 -26.61
CA PHE A 263 -35.07 1.80 -26.19
C PHE A 263 -34.92 2.88 -27.27
N THR A 264 -34.84 2.48 -28.54
CA THR A 264 -34.75 3.44 -29.67
C THR A 264 -35.88 4.46 -29.64
N VAL A 265 -37.12 4.03 -29.43
CA VAL A 265 -38.29 4.91 -29.36
C VAL A 265 -38.22 5.84 -28.15
N TYR A 266 -37.74 5.32 -27.01
CA TYR A 266 -37.48 6.14 -25.84
C TYR A 266 -36.42 7.20 -26.10
N ALA A 267 -35.29 6.80 -26.67
CA ALA A 267 -34.16 7.67 -26.95
C ALA A 267 -34.49 8.81 -27.96
N GLU A 268 -35.39 8.57 -28.89
CA GLU A 268 -35.86 9.61 -29.82
C GLU A 268 -36.64 10.75 -29.15
N THR A 269 -37.18 10.51 -27.97
CA THR A 269 -38.02 11.46 -27.21
C THR A 269 -37.33 12.15 -26.03
N GLN A 270 -36.10 11.76 -25.70
CA GLN A 270 -35.36 12.26 -24.53
C GLN A 270 -34.18 13.12 -24.94
N GLU A 271 -33.76 13.99 -24.03
CA GLU A 271 -32.51 14.73 -24.19
C GLU A 271 -31.29 13.78 -23.96
N PRO A 272 -30.17 14.01 -24.69
CA PRO A 272 -29.00 13.12 -24.61
C PRO A 272 -28.46 12.89 -23.19
N GLU A 273 -28.48 13.91 -22.32
CA GLU A 273 -28.05 13.86 -20.94
C GLU A 273 -28.92 12.92 -20.10
N ASP A 274 -30.25 12.92 -20.33
CA ASP A 274 -31.21 12.06 -19.62
C ASP A 274 -31.04 10.59 -20.04
N ILE A 275 -30.76 10.34 -21.32
CA ILE A 275 -30.45 9.02 -21.84
C ILE A 275 -29.21 8.46 -21.12
N VAL A 276 -28.13 9.22 -21.04
CA VAL A 276 -26.88 8.80 -20.38
C VAL A 276 -27.11 8.57 -18.88
N LYS A 277 -27.89 9.42 -18.22
CA LYS A 277 -28.23 9.27 -16.82
C LYS A 277 -29.00 7.96 -16.56
N PHE A 278 -30.02 7.70 -17.37
CA PHE A 278 -30.82 6.48 -17.29
C PHE A 278 -29.95 5.23 -17.55
N GLN A 279 -29.12 5.23 -18.61
CA GLN A 279 -28.23 4.12 -18.91
C GLN A 279 -27.24 3.85 -17.76
N ASN A 280 -26.68 4.89 -17.15
CA ASN A 280 -25.76 4.74 -16.02
C ASN A 280 -26.45 4.13 -14.79
N GLU A 281 -27.70 4.50 -14.52
CA GLU A 281 -28.49 3.94 -13.41
C GLU A 281 -28.83 2.47 -13.68
N TYR A 282 -29.34 2.16 -14.86
CA TYR A 282 -29.65 0.82 -15.31
C TYR A 282 -28.43 -0.10 -15.31
N PHE A 283 -27.34 0.30 -15.96
CA PHE A 283 -26.10 -0.49 -15.99
C PHE A 283 -25.45 -0.58 -14.60
N GLY A 284 -25.67 0.38 -13.71
CA GLY A 284 -25.26 0.30 -12.31
C GLY A 284 -25.89 -0.90 -11.61
N ILE A 285 -27.22 -1.05 -11.75
CA ILE A 285 -27.98 -2.20 -11.19
C ILE A 285 -27.46 -3.51 -11.76
N VAL A 286 -27.35 -3.60 -13.11
CA VAL A 286 -26.89 -4.78 -13.79
C VAL A 286 -25.49 -5.19 -13.33
N THR A 287 -24.56 -4.25 -13.29
CA THR A 287 -23.16 -4.51 -12.92
C THR A 287 -23.03 -4.96 -11.48
N GLU A 288 -23.77 -4.35 -10.56
CA GLU A 288 -23.76 -4.72 -9.13
C GLU A 288 -24.23 -6.17 -8.92
N VAL A 289 -25.36 -6.54 -9.53
CA VAL A 289 -25.90 -7.90 -9.41
C VAL A 289 -24.99 -8.91 -10.11
N VAL A 290 -24.52 -8.62 -11.32
CA VAL A 290 -23.59 -9.48 -12.06
C VAL A 290 -22.34 -9.77 -11.23
N HIS A 291 -21.76 -8.74 -10.62
CA HIS A 291 -20.58 -8.90 -9.76
C HIS A 291 -20.87 -9.74 -8.49
N LYS A 292 -22.05 -9.57 -7.88
CA LYS A 292 -22.51 -10.40 -6.75
C LYS A 292 -22.54 -11.89 -7.07
N TYR A 293 -22.88 -12.25 -8.32
CA TYR A 293 -22.90 -13.62 -8.82
C TYR A 293 -21.63 -14.03 -9.57
N GLU A 294 -20.51 -13.38 -9.31
CA GLU A 294 -19.19 -13.69 -9.89
C GLU A 294 -19.16 -13.62 -11.43
N GLY A 295 -20.07 -12.83 -12.02
CA GLY A 295 -20.10 -12.54 -13.44
C GLY A 295 -19.29 -11.31 -13.80
N ILE A 296 -19.01 -11.15 -15.08
CA ILE A 296 -18.27 -10.02 -15.64
C ILE A 296 -19.05 -9.42 -16.80
N VAL A 297 -19.26 -8.10 -16.75
CA VAL A 297 -19.77 -7.37 -17.91
C VAL A 297 -18.61 -7.18 -18.89
N ASN A 298 -18.67 -7.88 -20.02
CA ASN A 298 -17.61 -7.82 -21.03
C ASN A 298 -17.69 -6.57 -21.89
N GLN A 299 -18.91 -6.22 -22.32
CA GLN A 299 -19.12 -5.13 -23.24
C GLN A 299 -20.52 -4.54 -23.09
N PHE A 300 -20.62 -3.22 -23.12
CA PHE A 300 -21.89 -2.49 -23.32
C PHE A 300 -22.16 -2.34 -24.81
N LEU A 301 -23.38 -2.65 -25.23
CA LEU A 301 -23.82 -2.71 -26.62
C LEU A 301 -25.01 -1.77 -26.85
N GLY A 302 -24.77 -0.48 -26.76
CA GLY A 302 -25.85 0.52 -26.78
C GLY A 302 -26.66 0.50 -25.49
N ASP A 303 -27.89 0.01 -25.55
CA ASP A 303 -28.81 -0.16 -24.42
C ASP A 303 -28.76 -1.56 -23.79
N GLY A 304 -27.96 -2.46 -24.34
CA GLY A 304 -27.73 -3.80 -23.82
C GLY A 304 -26.31 -4.04 -23.38
N CYS A 305 -26.03 -5.21 -22.85
CA CYS A 305 -24.69 -5.67 -22.55
C CYS A 305 -24.54 -7.19 -22.67
N MET A 306 -23.28 -7.60 -22.93
CA MET A 306 -22.84 -8.98 -22.88
C MET A 306 -22.14 -9.26 -21.55
N ILE A 307 -22.57 -10.32 -20.91
CA ILE A 307 -22.10 -10.73 -19.57
C ILE A 307 -21.61 -12.18 -19.66
N THR A 308 -20.52 -12.47 -18.96
CA THR A 308 -19.94 -13.81 -18.90
C THR A 308 -19.80 -14.30 -17.47
N PHE A 309 -20.07 -15.56 -17.25
CA PHE A 309 -19.80 -16.30 -16.02
C PHE A 309 -18.84 -17.45 -16.35
N GLY A 310 -17.75 -17.62 -15.59
CA GLY A 310 -16.76 -18.66 -15.77
C GLY A 310 -15.51 -18.28 -16.56
N ALA A 311 -15.39 -17.00 -17.00
CA ALA A 311 -14.19 -16.43 -17.61
C ALA A 311 -14.11 -14.92 -17.37
N PRO A 312 -12.88 -14.33 -17.17
CA PRO A 312 -11.57 -14.99 -17.08
C PRO A 312 -11.39 -15.78 -15.79
N LEU A 313 -12.17 -15.52 -14.76
CA LEU A 313 -12.14 -16.24 -13.50
C LEU A 313 -12.99 -17.50 -13.58
N LYS A 314 -12.48 -18.59 -13.01
CA LYS A 314 -13.21 -19.84 -12.91
C LYS A 314 -14.29 -19.70 -11.84
N VAL A 315 -15.52 -20.11 -12.19
CA VAL A 315 -16.68 -20.12 -11.29
C VAL A 315 -17.20 -21.56 -11.22
N ASP A 316 -17.63 -21.99 -10.04
CA ASP A 316 -18.04 -23.38 -9.82
C ASP A 316 -19.29 -23.79 -10.67
N ASN A 317 -20.30 -22.93 -10.69
CA ASN A 317 -21.51 -23.18 -11.51
C ASN A 317 -21.90 -21.90 -12.27
N PRO A 318 -21.29 -21.64 -13.44
CA PRO A 318 -21.56 -20.43 -14.20
C PRO A 318 -23.00 -20.32 -14.68
N SER A 319 -23.69 -21.45 -14.92
CA SER A 319 -25.08 -21.44 -15.38
C SER A 319 -26.07 -21.10 -14.26
N ALA A 320 -25.84 -21.58 -13.05
CA ALA A 320 -26.65 -21.19 -11.89
C ALA A 320 -26.48 -19.71 -11.58
N ASN A 321 -25.24 -19.23 -11.60
CA ASN A 321 -24.91 -17.82 -11.34
C ASN A 321 -25.58 -16.90 -12.36
N ALA A 322 -25.54 -17.26 -13.66
CA ALA A 322 -26.20 -16.51 -14.72
C ALA A 322 -27.73 -16.44 -14.53
N ILE A 323 -28.36 -17.56 -14.23
CA ILE A 323 -29.80 -17.60 -14.01
C ILE A 323 -30.22 -16.81 -12.77
N ASN A 324 -29.54 -16.98 -11.65
CA ASN A 324 -29.83 -16.23 -10.42
C ASN A 324 -29.62 -14.72 -10.61
N ALA A 325 -28.56 -14.32 -11.29
CA ALA A 325 -28.33 -12.92 -11.64
C ALA A 325 -29.47 -12.35 -12.50
N ALA A 326 -29.93 -13.09 -13.51
CA ALA A 326 -31.03 -12.66 -14.36
C ALA A 326 -32.35 -12.44 -13.59
N LEU A 327 -32.67 -13.37 -12.71
CA LEU A 327 -33.87 -13.27 -11.85
C LEU A 327 -33.79 -12.09 -10.90
N GLU A 328 -32.66 -11.87 -10.26
CA GLU A 328 -32.46 -10.75 -9.34
C GLU A 328 -32.46 -9.40 -10.07
N ILE A 329 -31.80 -9.29 -11.22
CA ILE A 329 -31.84 -8.07 -12.07
C ILE A 329 -33.28 -7.74 -12.44
N ASN A 330 -34.05 -8.72 -12.93
CA ASN A 330 -35.44 -8.48 -13.29
C ASN A 330 -36.28 -8.05 -12.10
N GLY A 331 -36.10 -8.70 -10.93
CA GLY A 331 -36.83 -8.36 -9.70
C GLY A 331 -36.52 -6.93 -9.23
N ILE A 332 -35.24 -6.52 -9.18
CA ILE A 332 -34.85 -5.17 -8.76
C ILE A 332 -35.42 -4.10 -9.71
N ILE A 333 -35.34 -4.35 -11.02
CA ILE A 333 -35.89 -3.40 -12.03
C ILE A 333 -37.39 -3.27 -11.87
N ASP A 334 -38.12 -4.38 -11.77
CA ASP A 334 -39.58 -4.37 -11.60
C ASP A 334 -40.02 -3.64 -10.31
N ASP A 335 -39.28 -3.83 -9.21
CA ASP A 335 -39.55 -3.16 -7.94
C ASP A 335 -39.26 -1.65 -8.02
N LYS A 336 -38.20 -1.24 -8.67
CA LYS A 336 -37.85 0.18 -8.86
C LYS A 336 -38.86 0.90 -9.78
N ILE A 337 -39.36 0.23 -10.82
CA ILE A 337 -40.44 0.74 -11.65
C ILE A 337 -41.74 0.92 -10.85
N LYS A 338 -42.16 -0.11 -10.06
CA LYS A 338 -43.33 -0.04 -9.20
C LYS A 338 -43.28 1.08 -8.17
N ASN A 339 -42.08 1.35 -7.64
CA ASN A 339 -41.84 2.40 -6.66
C ASN A 339 -41.71 3.80 -7.29
N GLY A 340 -41.71 3.91 -8.61
CA GLY A 340 -41.53 5.17 -9.34
C GLY A 340 -40.11 5.71 -9.32
N GLU A 341 -39.12 4.89 -9.00
CA GLU A 341 -37.69 5.23 -9.03
C GLU A 341 -37.11 5.17 -10.44
N LEU A 342 -37.66 4.29 -11.29
CA LEU A 342 -37.36 4.17 -12.71
C LEU A 342 -38.62 4.39 -13.52
N HIS A 343 -38.49 4.93 -14.76
CA HIS A 343 -39.58 4.98 -15.69
C HIS A 343 -39.98 3.58 -16.15
N ASP A 344 -41.18 3.44 -16.73
CA ASP A 344 -41.67 2.14 -17.17
C ASP A 344 -40.93 1.66 -18.42
N PHE A 345 -40.23 0.52 -18.32
CA PHE A 345 -39.57 -0.16 -19.43
C PHE A 345 -39.53 -1.67 -19.17
N THR A 346 -39.21 -2.43 -20.18
CA THR A 346 -39.08 -3.89 -20.09
C THR A 346 -37.71 -4.30 -20.59
N ILE A 347 -37.12 -5.30 -19.95
CA ILE A 347 -35.84 -5.91 -20.39
C ILE A 347 -36.06 -7.25 -21.06
N GLY A 348 -35.14 -7.65 -21.92
CA GLY A 348 -35.01 -9.00 -22.43
C GLY A 348 -33.67 -9.59 -22.02
N ILE A 349 -33.69 -10.82 -21.47
CA ILE A 349 -32.50 -11.54 -21.07
C ILE A 349 -32.46 -12.89 -21.79
N GLY A 350 -31.31 -13.19 -22.44
CA GLY A 350 -31.06 -14.45 -23.07
C GLY A 350 -29.82 -15.12 -22.49
N ILE A 351 -29.95 -16.42 -22.09
CA ILE A 351 -28.86 -17.17 -21.47
C ILE A 351 -28.61 -18.45 -22.19
N HIS A 352 -27.33 -18.72 -22.51
CA HIS A 352 -26.86 -19.99 -23.04
C HIS A 352 -25.51 -20.36 -22.41
N CYS A 353 -25.17 -21.62 -22.32
CA CYS A 353 -23.91 -22.12 -21.82
C CYS A 353 -23.22 -23.07 -22.80
N GLY A 354 -21.90 -23.11 -22.72
CA GLY A 354 -21.10 -24.02 -23.55
C GLY A 354 -19.62 -23.65 -23.53
N ASN A 355 -18.85 -24.33 -24.37
CA ASN A 355 -17.44 -24.03 -24.49
C ASN A 355 -17.20 -22.82 -25.41
N ALA A 356 -16.37 -21.90 -24.94
CA ALA A 356 -15.91 -20.74 -25.69
C ALA A 356 -14.40 -20.67 -25.68
N VAL A 357 -13.82 -20.05 -26.70
CA VAL A 357 -12.41 -19.62 -26.66
C VAL A 357 -12.34 -18.27 -26.01
N THR A 358 -11.56 -18.16 -24.94
CA THR A 358 -11.37 -16.94 -24.17
C THR A 358 -9.89 -16.57 -24.22
N GLY A 359 -9.58 -15.28 -24.31
CA GLY A 359 -8.19 -14.81 -24.36
C GLY A 359 -8.05 -13.48 -25.10
N ASN A 360 -6.82 -13.03 -25.27
CA ASN A 360 -6.54 -11.81 -26.02
C ASN A 360 -6.73 -12.06 -27.52
N ILE A 361 -7.62 -11.28 -28.12
CA ILE A 361 -7.89 -11.29 -29.58
C ILE A 361 -7.49 -9.94 -30.13
N GLY A 362 -6.69 -9.93 -31.21
CA GLY A 362 -6.27 -8.71 -31.87
C GLY A 362 -4.86 -8.78 -32.45
N THR A 363 -4.27 -7.63 -32.60
CA THR A 363 -2.91 -7.43 -33.15
C THR A 363 -1.99 -6.87 -32.07
N ASN A 364 -0.70 -6.77 -32.36
CA ASN A 364 0.29 -6.12 -31.47
C ASN A 364 0.00 -4.64 -31.20
N VAL A 365 -0.83 -3.97 -32.04
CA VAL A 365 -1.20 -2.57 -31.90
C VAL A 365 -2.49 -2.41 -31.08
N LYS A 366 -3.43 -3.34 -31.25
CA LYS A 366 -4.71 -3.35 -30.53
C LYS A 366 -5.11 -4.79 -30.27
N SER A 367 -5.16 -5.17 -29.00
CA SER A 367 -5.72 -6.44 -28.54
C SER A 367 -6.65 -6.18 -27.36
N GLU A 368 -7.69 -6.96 -27.24
CA GLU A 368 -8.62 -6.92 -26.14
C GLU A 368 -8.95 -8.34 -25.66
N TYR A 369 -9.21 -8.48 -24.37
CA TYR A 369 -9.73 -9.74 -23.86
C TYR A 369 -11.12 -9.98 -24.42
N SER A 370 -11.31 -11.09 -25.07
CA SER A 370 -12.55 -11.41 -25.75
C SER A 370 -12.94 -12.88 -25.54
N ILE A 371 -14.22 -13.13 -25.77
CA ILE A 371 -14.83 -14.46 -25.68
C ILE A 371 -15.53 -14.70 -27.00
N THR A 372 -15.18 -15.81 -27.64
CA THR A 372 -15.72 -16.16 -28.96
C THR A 372 -16.12 -17.62 -29.05
N GLY A 373 -17.18 -17.87 -29.79
CA GLY A 373 -17.72 -19.21 -30.02
C GLY A 373 -19.22 -19.19 -30.29
N GLY A 374 -19.75 -20.37 -30.68
CA GLY A 374 -21.18 -20.53 -30.94
C GLY A 374 -22.07 -20.19 -29.74
N VAL A 375 -21.55 -20.38 -28.53
CA VAL A 375 -22.24 -20.03 -27.28
C VAL A 375 -22.61 -18.55 -27.19
N VAL A 376 -21.74 -17.65 -27.66
CA VAL A 376 -21.98 -16.22 -27.66
C VAL A 376 -23.09 -15.86 -28.65
N ILE A 377 -23.02 -16.43 -29.86
CA ILE A 377 -24.01 -16.19 -30.90
C ILE A 377 -25.38 -16.69 -30.45
N LEU A 378 -25.45 -17.90 -29.87
CA LEU A 378 -26.71 -18.46 -29.40
C LEU A 378 -27.33 -17.63 -28.27
N ALA A 379 -26.57 -17.20 -27.29
CA ALA A 379 -27.07 -16.37 -26.19
C ALA A 379 -27.71 -15.07 -26.72
N ALA A 380 -27.05 -14.39 -27.68
CA ALA A 380 -27.60 -13.21 -28.32
C ALA A 380 -28.88 -13.46 -29.10
N ARG A 381 -28.99 -14.63 -29.77
CA ARG A 381 -30.22 -15.01 -30.49
C ARG A 381 -31.36 -15.33 -29.55
N ILE A 382 -31.05 -16.03 -28.43
CA ILE A 382 -32.05 -16.35 -27.40
C ILE A 382 -32.59 -15.05 -26.77
N GLU A 383 -31.73 -14.05 -26.54
CA GLU A 383 -32.17 -12.77 -26.05
C GLU A 383 -33.21 -12.14 -27.02
N SER A 384 -32.92 -12.15 -28.33
CA SER A 384 -33.80 -11.58 -29.33
C SER A 384 -35.17 -12.27 -29.43
N GLU A 385 -35.24 -13.56 -29.13
CA GLU A 385 -36.49 -14.33 -29.15
C GLU A 385 -37.47 -13.95 -28.03
N ASN A 386 -37.02 -13.25 -26.98
CA ASN A 386 -37.95 -12.73 -25.99
C ASN A 386 -39.06 -11.86 -26.60
N LYS A 387 -38.81 -11.22 -27.76
CA LYS A 387 -39.82 -10.46 -28.51
C LYS A 387 -40.92 -11.38 -29.05
N THR A 388 -40.50 -12.51 -29.59
CA THR A 388 -41.40 -13.50 -30.18
C THR A 388 -42.30 -14.20 -29.14
N TYR A 389 -41.68 -14.51 -27.99
CA TYR A 389 -42.36 -15.24 -26.91
C TYR A 389 -43.01 -14.34 -25.86
N GLY A 390 -42.91 -13.02 -25.98
CA GLY A 390 -43.43 -12.10 -24.97
C GLY A 390 -42.89 -12.37 -23.56
N SER A 391 -41.58 -12.67 -23.48
CA SER A 391 -40.89 -13.05 -22.25
C SER A 391 -39.88 -12.01 -21.85
N LYS A 392 -39.48 -12.01 -20.58
CA LYS A 392 -38.38 -11.20 -20.05
C LYS A 392 -37.07 -12.00 -20.01
N ILE A 393 -37.12 -13.28 -19.64
CA ILE A 393 -35.95 -14.15 -19.50
C ILE A 393 -36.17 -15.43 -20.27
N LEU A 394 -35.31 -15.71 -21.22
CA LEU A 394 -35.23 -16.97 -21.95
C LEU A 394 -33.89 -17.64 -21.69
N VAL A 395 -33.94 -18.95 -21.45
CA VAL A 395 -32.74 -19.78 -21.27
C VAL A 395 -32.78 -20.98 -22.18
N SER A 396 -31.63 -21.42 -22.66
CA SER A 396 -31.55 -22.71 -23.38
C SER A 396 -31.70 -23.88 -22.40
N LYS A 397 -32.16 -25.01 -22.88
CA LYS A 397 -32.19 -26.29 -22.14
C LYS A 397 -30.83 -26.59 -21.51
N ASP A 398 -29.75 -26.46 -22.28
CA ASP A 398 -28.38 -26.71 -21.81
C ASP A 398 -28.04 -25.87 -20.58
N ALA A 399 -28.37 -24.57 -20.58
CA ALA A 399 -28.12 -23.69 -19.46
C ALA A 399 -28.99 -24.06 -18.25
N LEU A 400 -30.25 -24.43 -18.47
CA LEU A 400 -31.15 -24.83 -17.42
C LEU A 400 -30.70 -26.14 -16.75
N GLU A 401 -30.37 -27.18 -17.51
CA GLU A 401 -29.91 -28.47 -16.99
C GLU A 401 -28.58 -28.34 -16.23
N LYS A 402 -27.62 -27.56 -16.78
CA LYS A 402 -26.31 -27.34 -16.16
C LYS A 402 -26.39 -26.48 -14.89
N SER A 403 -27.41 -25.65 -14.74
CA SER A 403 -27.60 -24.84 -13.54
C SER A 403 -27.87 -25.66 -12.28
N SER A 404 -28.54 -26.82 -12.42
CA SER A 404 -28.98 -27.65 -11.30
C SER A 404 -29.81 -26.91 -10.23
N VAL A 405 -30.42 -25.77 -10.57
CA VAL A 405 -31.28 -25.00 -9.67
C VAL A 405 -32.62 -25.69 -9.52
N LYS A 406 -33.00 -26.08 -8.28
CA LYS A 406 -34.12 -26.99 -8.02
C LYS A 406 -35.53 -26.36 -8.00
N GLU A 407 -35.66 -25.07 -7.88
CA GLU A 407 -36.95 -24.40 -7.70
C GLU A 407 -37.12 -23.24 -8.72
N LEU A 408 -36.96 -23.57 -10.01
CA LEU A 408 -37.21 -22.62 -11.07
C LEU A 408 -38.62 -22.82 -11.66
N ASN A 409 -39.41 -21.74 -11.66
CA ASN A 409 -40.62 -21.70 -12.47
C ASN A 409 -40.25 -21.54 -13.96
N ALA A 410 -39.91 -22.64 -14.60
CA ALA A 410 -39.52 -22.66 -16.01
C ALA A 410 -40.61 -23.25 -16.86
N VAL A 411 -41.07 -22.52 -17.85
CA VAL A 411 -42.07 -22.95 -18.82
C VAL A 411 -41.37 -23.28 -20.12
N ALA A 412 -41.55 -24.52 -20.58
CA ALA A 412 -41.00 -24.95 -21.88
C ALA A 412 -41.69 -24.22 -23.04
N MET A 413 -40.88 -23.59 -23.92
CA MET A 413 -41.35 -22.87 -25.11
C MET A 413 -41.25 -23.77 -26.39
N GLY A 414 -40.64 -24.96 -26.24
CA GLY A 414 -40.39 -25.87 -27.34
C GLY A 414 -39.11 -25.57 -28.13
N GLU A 415 -38.98 -26.22 -29.28
CA GLU A 415 -37.85 -26.03 -30.18
C GLU A 415 -37.99 -24.75 -30.99
N SER A 416 -36.94 -23.93 -30.99
CA SER A 416 -36.87 -22.69 -31.75
C SER A 416 -35.76 -22.76 -32.81
N HIS A 417 -36.07 -22.37 -34.04
CA HIS A 417 -35.10 -22.21 -35.13
C HIS A 417 -34.51 -20.82 -35.10
N LEU A 418 -33.34 -20.70 -34.47
CA LEU A 418 -32.64 -19.40 -34.32
C LEU A 418 -31.95 -18.99 -35.62
N LYS A 419 -32.08 -17.74 -35.99
CA LYS A 419 -31.51 -17.20 -37.24
C LYS A 419 -30.02 -17.47 -37.38
N GLY A 420 -29.62 -18.18 -38.44
CA GLY A 420 -28.21 -18.49 -38.72
C GLY A 420 -27.65 -19.65 -37.91
N TRP A 421 -28.51 -20.40 -37.22
CA TRP A 421 -28.16 -21.64 -36.53
C TRP A 421 -28.82 -22.83 -37.20
N SER A 422 -28.08 -23.90 -37.44
CA SER A 422 -28.55 -25.05 -38.26
C SER A 422 -29.44 -26.04 -37.52
N HIS A 423 -29.37 -26.06 -36.18
CA HIS A 423 -30.13 -26.99 -35.33
C HIS A 423 -31.14 -26.24 -34.49
N PRO A 424 -32.34 -26.79 -34.24
CA PRO A 424 -33.27 -26.18 -33.29
C PRO A 424 -32.70 -26.17 -31.88
N VAL A 425 -33.02 -25.14 -31.10
CA VAL A 425 -32.65 -25.00 -29.70
C VAL A 425 -33.90 -25.02 -28.84
N GLU A 426 -33.94 -25.92 -27.85
CA GLU A 426 -35.04 -25.97 -26.90
C GLU A 426 -34.92 -24.84 -25.87
N LEU A 427 -35.97 -24.00 -25.77
CA LEU A 427 -35.98 -22.81 -24.94
C LEU A 427 -36.97 -22.92 -23.79
N TYR A 428 -36.63 -22.29 -22.69
CA TYR A 428 -37.44 -22.17 -21.47
C TYR A 428 -37.58 -20.71 -21.08
N LYS A 429 -38.82 -20.30 -20.78
CA LYS A 429 -39.11 -19.00 -20.17
C LYS A 429 -39.06 -19.15 -18.68
N LEU A 430 -38.31 -18.25 -18.03
CA LEU A 430 -38.34 -18.11 -16.57
C LEU A 430 -39.41 -17.09 -16.17
N VAL A 431 -40.18 -17.40 -15.13
CA VAL A 431 -41.33 -16.60 -14.66
C VAL A 431 -41.10 -16.15 -13.21
#